data_2fda6d0c8580959be355f1da2d5926ff
#
_entry.id   2fda6d0c8580959be355f1da2d5926ff
#
_cell.length_a   1.000
_cell.length_b   1.000
_cell.length_c   1.000
_cell.angle_alpha   90.00
_cell.angle_beta   90.00
_cell.angle_gamma   90.00
#
_symmetry.space_group_name_H-M   'P 1'
#
loop_
_entity.id
_entity.type
_entity.pdbx_description
1 polymer ?
#
loop_
_entity_poly.entity_id
_entity_poly.type
_entity_poly.pdbx_seq_one_letter_code
_entity_poly.pdbx_strand_id
1 'polypeptide(L)'
;MRQTQSSVQKQSQPGNNAGGKRLPGRPRSEQARQAILRSTSRLLQRTGFAELSIEAIAANAGVGKATVYRWWPDKGALVVDAFASSAEEELHFPDSGSVYKDMSLQMNQFLAILRSRRGCIVSAVIAGGQSDPGLMQAFRERFLLPRRREAYQTLRRGMERGELPRNLDLDLLLDILYGAIYMRFLIRHAQLTEDYVAEICHLVLNGATKNGSHPPRSTKRTVGGGNGRNGKLGAALT
;
A
#
# COMPACT_ATOMS: atom_id res chain seq x y z
N MET A 1 76.73 30.81 48.69
CA MET A 1 77.10 31.68 47.61
C MET A 1 76.46 31.25 46.31
N ARG A 2 75.85 32.22 45.60
CA ARG A 2 75.26 32.20 44.27
C ARG A 2 73.98 31.39 44.06
N GLN A 3 72.93 32.19 44.08
CA GLN A 3 71.61 31.96 43.45
C GLN A 3 71.76 31.93 41.95
N THR A 4 71.03 31.04 41.28
CA THR A 4 70.71 31.19 39.88
C THR A 4 69.21 30.97 39.69
N GLN A 5 68.55 32.07 39.32
CA GLN A 5 67.15 32.15 38.92
C GLN A 5 66.97 31.42 37.59
N SER A 6 65.96 30.60 37.49
CA SER A 6 65.51 30.02 36.22
C SER A 6 64.11 30.52 35.92
N SER A 7 64.04 31.24 34.80
CA SER A 7 62.82 31.85 34.23
C SER A 7 61.87 30.78 33.70
N VAL A 8 60.65 30.77 34.18
CA VAL A 8 59.57 29.92 33.64
C VAL A 8 58.94 30.65 32.47
N GLN A 9 59.17 30.18 31.28
CA GLN A 9 58.44 30.62 30.05
C GLN A 9 57.02 29.99 30.04
N LYS A 10 56.03 30.89 30.02
CA LYS A 10 54.62 30.57 29.87
C LYS A 10 54.34 30.30 28.39
N GLN A 11 54.24 29.06 27.98
CA GLN A 11 53.78 28.67 26.61
C GLN A 11 52.27 28.76 26.54
N SER A 12 51.82 29.65 25.67
CA SER A 12 50.40 29.80 25.24
C SER A 12 50.01 28.63 24.36
N GLN A 13 49.04 27.82 24.81
CA GLN A 13 48.45 26.78 24.00
C GLN A 13 47.46 27.41 23.00
N PRO A 14 47.45 27.01 21.70
CA PRO A 14 46.43 27.41 20.75
C PRO A 14 45.15 26.67 21.01
N GLY A 15 44.04 27.42 21.10
CA GLY A 15 42.70 26.88 21.25
C GLY A 15 42.30 25.94 20.12
N ASN A 16 42.06 24.72 20.47
CA ASN A 16 41.56 23.69 19.56
C ASN A 16 40.05 23.85 19.40
N ASN A 17 39.62 24.67 18.43
CA ASN A 17 38.22 24.81 18.03
C ASN A 17 37.87 23.70 17.06
N ALA A 18 37.75 22.47 17.57
CA ALA A 18 37.25 21.32 16.83
C ALA A 18 35.72 21.47 16.68
N GLY A 19 35.31 22.03 15.54
CA GLY A 19 33.93 21.99 15.06
C GLY A 19 33.45 20.54 15.04
N GLY A 20 32.71 20.14 16.05
CA GLY A 20 32.12 18.81 16.16
C GLY A 20 31.18 18.58 14.97
N LYS A 21 31.62 17.80 13.97
CA LYS A 21 30.74 17.19 12.99
C LYS A 21 29.67 16.45 13.76
N ARG A 22 28.41 16.92 13.69
CA ARG A 22 27.24 16.17 14.18
C ARG A 22 27.29 14.80 13.55
N LEU A 23 27.57 13.77 14.33
CA LEU A 23 27.52 12.38 13.90
C LEU A 23 26.14 12.12 13.28
N PRO A 24 26.05 11.37 12.17
CA PRO A 24 24.78 11.00 11.59
C PRO A 24 23.93 10.36 12.68
N GLY A 25 22.64 10.78 12.79
CA GLY A 25 21.73 10.25 13.81
C GLY A 25 21.69 8.73 13.74
N ARG A 26 21.49 8.10 14.90
CA ARG A 26 21.43 6.63 15.04
C ARG A 26 20.64 6.01 13.89
N PRO A 27 21.16 4.97 13.20
CA PRO A 27 20.45 4.30 12.09
C PRO A 27 19.04 3.90 12.52
N ARG A 28 18.09 3.94 11.58
CA ARG A 28 16.71 3.48 11.83
C ARG A 28 16.77 2.01 12.29
N SER A 29 16.22 1.74 13.47
CA SER A 29 16.19 0.39 14.00
C SER A 29 15.05 -0.41 13.38
N GLU A 30 15.35 -1.44 12.59
CA GLU A 30 14.33 -2.32 12.03
C GLU A 30 13.53 -3.04 13.14
N GLN A 31 14.16 -3.36 14.26
CA GLN A 31 13.47 -3.90 15.42
C GLN A 31 12.38 -2.96 15.96
N ALA A 32 12.68 -1.66 16.04
CA ALA A 32 11.69 -0.64 16.42
C ALA A 32 10.55 -0.54 15.39
N ARG A 33 10.88 -0.58 14.10
CA ARG A 33 9.88 -0.60 13.03
C ARG A 33 8.92 -1.79 13.18
N GLN A 34 9.44 -2.99 13.34
CA GLN A 34 8.64 -4.20 13.53
C GLN A 34 7.81 -4.16 14.82
N ALA A 35 8.36 -3.61 15.92
CA ALA A 35 7.61 -3.42 17.16
C ALA A 35 6.42 -2.47 16.98
N ILE A 36 6.61 -1.38 16.22
CA ILE A 36 5.54 -0.42 15.90
C ILE A 36 4.47 -1.09 15.04
N LEU A 37 4.83 -1.81 13.97
CA LEU A 37 3.88 -2.51 13.11
C LEU A 37 3.04 -3.55 13.88
N ARG A 38 3.68 -4.38 14.71
CA ARG A 38 2.97 -5.35 15.57
C ARG A 38 2.05 -4.67 16.58
N SER A 39 2.51 -3.58 17.20
CA SER A 39 1.70 -2.78 18.12
C SER A 39 0.46 -2.21 17.42
N THR A 40 0.66 -1.64 16.23
CA THR A 40 -0.41 -1.08 15.40
C THR A 40 -1.43 -2.16 15.05
N SER A 41 -1.00 -3.31 14.52
CA SER A 41 -1.91 -4.42 14.16
C SER A 41 -2.71 -4.91 15.37
N ARG A 42 -2.08 -5.06 16.54
CA ARG A 42 -2.74 -5.50 17.77
C ARG A 42 -3.79 -4.50 18.26
N LEU A 43 -3.43 -3.22 18.32
CA LEU A 43 -4.35 -2.17 18.77
C LEU A 43 -5.50 -1.99 17.78
N LEU A 44 -5.21 -2.00 16.50
CA LEU A 44 -6.21 -1.88 15.43
C LEU A 44 -7.27 -2.99 15.50
N GLN A 45 -6.88 -4.21 15.83
CA GLN A 45 -7.82 -5.32 16.04
C GLN A 45 -8.69 -5.15 17.30
N ARG A 46 -8.18 -4.43 18.30
CA ARG A 46 -8.90 -4.21 19.58
C ARG A 46 -9.83 -3.01 19.54
N THR A 47 -9.37 -1.89 19.01
CA THR A 47 -10.07 -0.60 19.11
C THR A 47 -10.60 -0.09 17.77
N GLY A 48 -10.14 -0.63 16.66
CA GLY A 48 -10.48 -0.14 15.32
C GLY A 48 -9.69 1.09 14.91
N PHE A 49 -9.93 1.56 13.67
CA PHE A 49 -9.17 2.67 13.08
C PHE A 49 -9.47 4.04 13.72
N ALA A 50 -10.72 4.28 14.10
CA ALA A 50 -11.14 5.58 14.64
C ALA A 50 -10.44 5.89 15.97
N GLU A 51 -10.46 4.92 16.89
CA GLU A 51 -9.91 5.07 18.25
C GLU A 51 -8.38 4.91 18.32
N LEU A 52 -7.75 4.50 17.23
CA LEU A 52 -6.32 4.30 17.19
C LEU A 52 -5.57 5.63 17.21
N SER A 53 -4.60 5.79 18.12
CA SER A 53 -3.73 6.97 18.21
C SER A 53 -2.25 6.61 18.10
N ILE A 54 -1.44 7.53 17.58
CA ILE A 54 0.02 7.38 17.52
C ILE A 54 0.62 7.25 18.92
N GLU A 55 0.03 7.94 19.89
CA GLU A 55 0.42 7.88 21.31
C GLU A 55 0.30 6.46 21.87
N ALA A 56 -0.86 5.84 21.67
CA ALA A 56 -1.12 4.48 22.13
C ALA A 56 -0.20 3.46 21.44
N ILE A 57 0.04 3.63 20.13
CA ILE A 57 0.96 2.78 19.37
C ILE A 57 2.37 2.91 19.90
N ALA A 58 2.88 4.13 20.07
CA ALA A 58 4.23 4.41 20.54
C ALA A 58 4.46 3.82 21.95
N ALA A 59 3.50 4.06 22.87
CA ALA A 59 3.54 3.53 24.23
C ALA A 59 3.56 1.98 24.24
N ASN A 60 2.67 1.35 23.44
CA ASN A 60 2.61 -0.11 23.35
C ASN A 60 3.84 -0.73 22.68
N ALA A 61 4.49 0.00 21.77
CA ALA A 61 5.73 -0.43 21.09
C ALA A 61 7.00 -0.13 21.91
N GLY A 62 6.90 0.60 23.03
CA GLY A 62 8.06 0.99 23.85
C GLY A 62 8.96 2.03 23.15
N VAL A 63 8.39 2.91 22.32
CA VAL A 63 9.15 3.93 21.57
C VAL A 63 8.56 5.33 21.76
N GLY A 64 9.36 6.36 21.49
CA GLY A 64 8.86 7.73 21.44
C GLY A 64 8.08 8.02 20.14
N LYS A 65 7.09 8.94 20.17
CA LYS A 65 6.34 9.39 18.98
C LYS A 65 7.25 9.82 17.83
N ALA A 66 8.33 10.54 18.12
CA ALA A 66 9.31 10.95 17.11
C ALA A 66 9.91 9.78 16.35
N THR A 67 10.01 8.60 17.00
CA THR A 67 10.46 7.36 16.33
C THR A 67 9.41 6.85 15.34
N VAL A 68 8.13 6.96 15.68
CA VAL A 68 7.03 6.59 14.76
C VAL A 68 7.03 7.52 13.54
N TYR A 69 7.00 8.84 13.75
CA TYR A 69 6.97 9.84 12.68
C TYR A 69 8.21 9.81 11.76
N ARG A 70 9.33 9.26 12.23
CA ARG A 70 10.51 9.06 11.38
C ARG A 70 10.30 8.00 10.29
N TRP A 71 9.38 7.04 10.49
CA TRP A 71 9.03 5.99 9.54
C TRP A 71 7.77 6.29 8.74
N TRP A 72 6.77 6.86 9.39
CA TRP A 72 5.46 7.13 8.81
C TRP A 72 5.05 8.57 9.03
N PRO A 73 4.69 9.30 7.98
CA PRO A 73 4.31 10.72 8.09
C PRO A 73 3.01 10.92 8.89
N ASP A 74 2.12 9.93 8.87
CA ASP A 74 0.81 9.99 9.48
C ASP A 74 0.30 8.61 9.96
N LYS A 75 -0.84 8.61 10.64
CA LYS A 75 -1.51 7.41 11.15
C LYS A 75 -1.96 6.48 10.01
N GLY A 76 -2.44 7.05 8.93
CA GLY A 76 -2.96 6.28 7.78
C GLY A 76 -1.88 5.45 7.13
N ALA A 77 -0.73 6.06 6.83
CA ALA A 77 0.43 5.38 6.27
C ALA A 77 0.91 4.22 7.17
N LEU A 78 0.95 4.44 8.49
CA LEU A 78 1.31 3.40 9.45
C LEU A 78 0.30 2.24 9.47
N VAL A 79 -0.99 2.56 9.46
CA VAL A 79 -2.06 1.55 9.46
C VAL A 79 -2.03 0.70 8.21
N VAL A 80 -1.83 1.32 7.05
CA VAL A 80 -1.71 0.60 5.77
C VAL A 80 -0.49 -0.32 5.78
N ASP A 81 0.67 0.14 6.26
CA ASP A 81 1.87 -0.70 6.38
C ASP A 81 1.68 -1.87 7.34
N ALA A 82 1.05 -1.63 8.49
CA ALA A 82 0.76 -2.66 9.47
C ALA A 82 -0.22 -3.72 8.90
N PHE A 83 -1.23 -3.27 8.16
CA PHE A 83 -2.16 -4.16 7.47
C PHE A 83 -1.45 -4.96 6.38
N ALA A 84 -0.69 -4.31 5.49
CA ALA A 84 0.03 -4.95 4.40
C ALA A 84 1.01 -6.01 4.93
N SER A 85 1.81 -5.65 5.94
CA SER A 85 2.75 -6.59 6.57
C SER A 85 2.06 -7.80 7.21
N SER A 86 0.89 -7.60 7.84
CA SER A 86 0.14 -8.71 8.45
C SER A 86 -0.58 -9.59 7.42
N ALA A 87 -0.86 -9.07 6.24
CA ALA A 87 -1.53 -9.79 5.16
C ALA A 87 -0.54 -10.53 4.24
N GLU A 88 0.72 -10.10 4.20
CA GLU A 88 1.75 -10.65 3.33
C GLU A 88 1.99 -12.15 3.57
N GLU A 89 1.98 -12.58 4.84
CA GLU A 89 2.16 -13.98 5.21
C GLU A 89 1.00 -14.89 4.80
N GLU A 90 -0.21 -14.34 4.61
CA GLU A 90 -1.42 -15.09 4.32
C GLU A 90 -1.84 -14.98 2.86
N LEU A 91 -1.49 -13.88 2.18
CA LEU A 91 -1.82 -13.65 0.78
C LEU A 91 -0.63 -14.04 -0.09
N HIS A 92 -0.70 -15.19 -0.72
CA HIS A 92 0.32 -15.64 -1.66
C HIS A 92 -0.32 -16.22 -2.92
N PHE A 93 0.39 -16.13 -4.03
CA PHE A 93 0.00 -16.74 -5.28
C PHE A 93 0.82 -18.02 -5.49
N PRO A 94 0.22 -19.21 -5.40
CA PRO A 94 0.92 -20.43 -5.69
C PRO A 94 1.23 -20.55 -7.18
N ASP A 95 2.02 -21.55 -7.54
CA ASP A 95 2.27 -21.97 -8.91
C ASP A 95 1.93 -23.45 -9.04
N SER A 96 0.63 -23.75 -9.05
CA SER A 96 0.10 -25.11 -9.10
C SER A 96 0.06 -25.70 -10.52
N GLY A 97 0.43 -24.91 -11.53
CA GLY A 97 0.26 -25.26 -12.93
C GLY A 97 -1.14 -24.97 -13.48
N SER A 98 -2.01 -24.30 -12.71
CA SER A 98 -3.35 -23.91 -13.15
C SER A 98 -3.69 -22.51 -12.67
N VAL A 99 -3.90 -21.57 -13.60
CA VAL A 99 -4.26 -20.19 -13.27
C VAL A 99 -5.57 -20.10 -12.50
N TYR A 100 -6.53 -20.98 -12.82
CA TYR A 100 -7.80 -21.04 -12.10
C TYR A 100 -7.60 -21.40 -10.62
N LYS A 101 -6.81 -22.44 -10.33
CA LYS A 101 -6.52 -22.87 -8.95
C LYS A 101 -5.75 -21.79 -8.19
N ASP A 102 -4.75 -21.20 -8.81
CA ASP A 102 -3.88 -20.19 -8.19
C ASP A 102 -4.66 -18.93 -7.84
N MET A 103 -5.48 -18.42 -8.76
CA MET A 103 -6.34 -17.25 -8.53
C MET A 103 -7.45 -17.55 -7.53
N SER A 104 -8.11 -18.71 -7.63
CA SER A 104 -9.17 -19.09 -6.68
C SER A 104 -8.65 -19.20 -5.25
N LEU A 105 -7.48 -19.81 -5.06
CA LEU A 105 -6.88 -19.92 -3.73
C LEU A 105 -6.56 -18.53 -3.15
N GLN A 106 -5.90 -17.68 -3.92
CA GLN A 106 -5.55 -16.34 -3.46
C GLN A 106 -6.78 -15.48 -3.17
N MET A 107 -7.83 -15.55 -4.00
CA MET A 107 -9.07 -14.81 -3.77
C MET A 107 -9.79 -15.30 -2.50
N ASN A 108 -9.74 -16.61 -2.20
CA ASN A 108 -10.28 -17.16 -0.95
C ASN A 108 -9.44 -16.75 0.28
N GLN A 109 -8.13 -16.66 0.17
CA GLN A 109 -7.28 -16.06 1.23
C GLN A 109 -7.68 -14.61 1.49
N PHE A 110 -7.89 -13.82 0.43
CA PHE A 110 -8.36 -12.44 0.56
C PHE A 110 -9.77 -12.37 1.15
N LEU A 111 -10.68 -13.23 0.75
CA LEU A 111 -12.00 -13.38 1.34
C LEU A 111 -11.91 -13.63 2.86
N ALA A 112 -11.03 -14.52 3.31
CA ALA A 112 -10.83 -14.81 4.72
C ALA A 112 -10.38 -13.54 5.50
N ILE A 113 -9.49 -12.74 4.95
CA ILE A 113 -9.10 -11.45 5.53
C ILE A 113 -10.29 -10.50 5.62
N LEU A 114 -11.08 -10.36 4.55
CA LEU A 114 -12.24 -9.47 4.52
C LEU A 114 -13.33 -9.87 5.51
N ARG A 115 -13.51 -11.18 5.76
CA ARG A 115 -14.47 -11.73 6.74
C ARG A 115 -13.98 -11.64 8.19
N SER A 116 -12.68 -11.43 8.39
CA SER A 116 -12.08 -11.25 9.71
C SER A 116 -12.24 -9.80 10.21
N ARG A 117 -11.81 -9.53 11.46
CA ARG A 117 -11.72 -8.16 11.98
C ARG A 117 -10.85 -7.24 11.13
N ARG A 118 -9.90 -7.78 10.35
CA ARG A 118 -9.06 -6.99 9.44
C ARG A 118 -9.84 -6.40 8.26
N GLY A 119 -10.98 -7.00 7.90
CA GLY A 119 -11.88 -6.42 6.91
C GLY A 119 -12.36 -5.02 7.29
N CYS A 120 -12.60 -4.74 8.59
CA CYS A 120 -12.96 -3.40 9.04
C CYS A 120 -11.87 -2.37 8.71
N ILE A 121 -10.58 -2.77 8.69
CA ILE A 121 -9.48 -1.89 8.30
C ILE A 121 -9.56 -1.54 6.84
N VAL A 122 -9.78 -2.55 5.98
CA VAL A 122 -9.90 -2.36 4.52
C VAL A 122 -11.06 -1.40 4.23
N SER A 123 -12.23 -1.61 4.84
CA SER A 123 -13.37 -0.71 4.62
C SER A 123 -13.12 0.70 5.14
N ALA A 124 -12.47 0.85 6.31
CA ALA A 124 -12.14 2.16 6.87
C ALA A 124 -11.12 2.93 6.03
N VAL A 125 -10.11 2.23 5.51
CA VAL A 125 -9.09 2.82 4.62
C VAL A 125 -9.73 3.26 3.29
N ILE A 126 -10.59 2.43 2.70
CA ILE A 126 -11.29 2.79 1.46
C ILE A 126 -12.22 3.97 1.69
N ALA A 127 -13.02 3.96 2.75
CA ALA A 127 -13.94 5.05 3.08
C ALA A 127 -13.19 6.35 3.38
N GLY A 128 -12.17 6.32 4.24
CA GLY A 128 -11.34 7.48 4.58
C GLY A 128 -10.56 8.02 3.39
N GLY A 129 -10.07 7.12 2.54
CA GLY A 129 -9.31 7.47 1.33
C GLY A 129 -10.12 8.21 0.25
N GLN A 130 -11.47 8.25 0.36
CA GLN A 130 -12.28 9.08 -0.55
C GLN A 130 -12.11 10.59 -0.28
N SER A 131 -11.80 10.95 0.97
CA SER A 131 -11.55 12.33 1.40
C SER A 131 -10.08 12.62 1.72
N ASP A 132 -9.25 11.60 1.85
CA ASP A 132 -7.82 11.69 2.14
C ASP A 132 -7.00 11.05 1.00
N PRO A 133 -6.51 11.85 0.03
CA PRO A 133 -5.69 11.35 -1.08
C PRO A 133 -4.40 10.66 -0.62
N GLY A 134 -3.78 11.11 0.49
CA GLY A 134 -2.55 10.53 1.04
C GLY A 134 -2.78 9.12 1.57
N LEU A 135 -3.89 8.89 2.28
CA LEU A 135 -4.29 7.58 2.75
C LEU A 135 -4.54 6.62 1.58
N MET A 136 -5.26 7.07 0.56
CA MET A 136 -5.52 6.26 -0.64
C MET A 136 -4.24 5.96 -1.42
N GLN A 137 -3.33 6.92 -1.53
CA GLN A 137 -2.03 6.72 -2.15
C GLN A 137 -1.22 5.67 -1.39
N ALA A 138 -1.14 5.77 -0.06
CA ALA A 138 -0.46 4.77 0.77
C ALA A 138 -1.05 3.36 0.57
N PHE A 139 -2.37 3.24 0.53
CA PHE A 139 -3.04 1.96 0.29
C PHE A 139 -2.70 1.37 -1.08
N ARG A 140 -2.74 2.21 -2.14
CA ARG A 140 -2.36 1.76 -3.48
C ARG A 140 -0.91 1.29 -3.55
N GLU A 141 0.02 2.09 -3.04
CA GLU A 141 1.46 1.82 -3.19
C GLU A 141 1.94 0.65 -2.32
N ARG A 142 1.42 0.53 -1.11
CA ARG A 142 1.94 -0.40 -0.11
C ARG A 142 1.20 -1.72 -0.04
N PHE A 143 -0.06 -1.75 -0.49
CA PHE A 143 -0.87 -2.98 -0.49
C PHE A 143 -1.33 -3.37 -1.90
N LEU A 144 -2.09 -2.50 -2.60
CA LEU A 144 -2.75 -2.88 -3.84
C LEU A 144 -1.76 -3.20 -4.97
N LEU A 145 -0.83 -2.30 -5.27
CA LEU A 145 0.11 -2.48 -6.39
C LEU A 145 1.06 -3.68 -6.23
N PRO A 146 1.62 -3.98 -5.04
CA PRO A 146 2.38 -5.21 -4.85
C PRO A 146 1.55 -6.47 -5.14
N ARG A 147 0.30 -6.55 -4.66
CA ARG A 147 -0.59 -7.69 -4.92
C ARG A 147 -0.96 -7.81 -6.40
N ARG A 148 -1.22 -6.69 -7.08
CA ARG A 148 -1.48 -6.70 -8.53
C ARG A 148 -0.27 -7.23 -9.32
N ARG A 149 0.96 -6.88 -8.93
CA ARG A 149 2.17 -7.41 -9.59
C ARG A 149 2.28 -8.93 -9.48
N GLU A 150 2.00 -9.50 -8.33
CA GLU A 150 2.00 -10.96 -8.14
C GLU A 150 0.88 -11.63 -8.96
N ALA A 151 -0.32 -11.05 -8.94
CA ALA A 151 -1.42 -11.51 -9.77
C ALA A 151 -1.07 -11.49 -11.26
N TYR A 152 -0.41 -10.42 -11.75
CA TYR A 152 0.06 -10.37 -13.14
C TYR A 152 1.03 -11.49 -13.48
N GLN A 153 1.96 -11.81 -12.58
CA GLN A 153 2.89 -12.93 -12.80
C GLN A 153 2.14 -14.25 -12.95
N THR A 154 1.15 -14.49 -12.08
CA THR A 154 0.31 -15.70 -12.15
C THR A 154 -0.48 -15.77 -13.45
N LEU A 155 -1.12 -14.68 -13.85
CA LEU A 155 -1.88 -14.61 -15.10
C LEU A 155 -0.98 -14.77 -16.33
N ARG A 156 0.24 -14.19 -16.33
CA ARG A 156 1.22 -14.36 -17.41
C ARG A 156 1.68 -15.81 -17.55
N ARG A 157 1.96 -16.50 -16.43
CA ARG A 157 2.25 -17.95 -16.47
C ARG A 157 1.11 -18.73 -17.12
N GLY A 158 -0.16 -18.38 -16.80
CA GLY A 158 -1.32 -18.98 -17.45
C GLY A 158 -1.39 -18.71 -18.97
N MET A 159 -1.02 -17.51 -19.41
CA MET A 159 -0.89 -17.18 -20.84
C MET A 159 0.22 -17.99 -21.52
N GLU A 160 1.37 -18.14 -20.88
CA GLU A 160 2.50 -18.94 -21.39
C GLU A 160 2.14 -20.41 -21.53
N ARG A 161 1.36 -20.97 -20.59
CA ARG A 161 0.84 -22.35 -20.66
C ARG A 161 -0.34 -22.52 -21.62
N GLY A 162 -0.86 -21.42 -22.19
CA GLY A 162 -2.01 -21.45 -23.10
C GLY A 162 -3.38 -21.60 -22.40
N GLU A 163 -3.45 -21.42 -21.09
CA GLU A 163 -4.69 -21.41 -20.32
C GLU A 163 -5.51 -20.14 -20.60
N LEU A 164 -4.83 -19.03 -20.85
CA LEU A 164 -5.42 -17.72 -21.14
C LEU A 164 -4.94 -17.18 -22.50
N PRO A 165 -5.77 -16.40 -23.21
CA PRO A 165 -5.35 -15.70 -24.43
C PRO A 165 -4.22 -14.69 -24.13
N ARG A 166 -3.25 -14.58 -25.04
CA ARG A 166 -2.08 -13.69 -24.86
C ARG A 166 -2.39 -12.20 -24.94
N ASN A 167 -3.54 -11.84 -25.48
CA ASN A 167 -3.97 -10.45 -25.70
C ASN A 167 -4.96 -9.93 -24.66
N LEU A 168 -5.12 -10.60 -23.51
CA LEU A 168 -5.99 -10.14 -22.44
C LEU A 168 -5.47 -8.86 -21.80
N ASP A 169 -6.40 -7.96 -21.48
CA ASP A 169 -6.15 -6.84 -20.60
C ASP A 169 -6.13 -7.33 -19.14
N LEU A 170 -4.93 -7.46 -18.59
CA LEU A 170 -4.77 -7.97 -17.23
C LEU A 170 -5.30 -7.00 -16.16
N ASP A 171 -5.28 -5.69 -16.41
CA ASP A 171 -5.87 -4.70 -15.51
C ASP A 171 -7.38 -4.89 -15.44
N LEU A 172 -8.05 -4.96 -16.60
CA LEU A 172 -9.48 -5.20 -16.67
C LEU A 172 -9.87 -6.54 -16.02
N LEU A 173 -9.10 -7.60 -16.29
CA LEU A 173 -9.36 -8.92 -15.73
C LEU A 173 -9.31 -8.89 -14.19
N LEU A 174 -8.29 -8.27 -13.61
CA LEU A 174 -8.17 -8.14 -12.16
C LEU A 174 -9.24 -7.21 -11.57
N ASP A 175 -9.61 -6.14 -12.26
CA ASP A 175 -10.65 -5.23 -11.80
C ASP A 175 -12.02 -5.94 -11.76
N ILE A 176 -12.33 -6.82 -12.72
CA ILE A 176 -13.55 -7.63 -12.68
C ILE A 176 -13.50 -8.64 -11.53
N LEU A 177 -12.40 -9.39 -11.39
CA LEU A 177 -12.26 -10.42 -10.36
C LEU A 177 -12.41 -9.84 -8.95
N TYR A 178 -11.64 -8.80 -8.63
CA TYR A 178 -11.65 -8.22 -7.28
C TYR A 178 -12.75 -7.19 -7.08
N GLY A 179 -13.18 -6.51 -8.13
CA GLY A 179 -14.29 -5.55 -8.07
C GLY A 179 -15.59 -6.18 -7.60
N ALA A 180 -15.89 -7.39 -8.05
CA ALA A 180 -17.05 -8.14 -7.59
C ALA A 180 -17.00 -8.46 -6.08
N ILE A 181 -15.82 -8.81 -5.56
CA ILE A 181 -15.59 -9.03 -4.13
C ILE A 181 -15.77 -7.72 -3.35
N TYR A 182 -15.12 -6.64 -3.80
CA TYR A 182 -15.23 -5.33 -3.15
C TYR A 182 -16.67 -4.81 -3.14
N MET A 183 -17.43 -5.02 -4.22
CA MET A 183 -18.83 -4.60 -4.30
C MET A 183 -19.65 -5.27 -3.20
N ARG A 184 -19.59 -6.59 -3.04
CA ARG A 184 -20.31 -7.28 -1.96
C ARG A 184 -19.79 -6.93 -0.57
N PHE A 185 -18.48 -6.78 -0.44
CA PHE A 185 -17.85 -6.43 0.83
C PHE A 185 -18.25 -5.04 1.34
N LEU A 186 -18.21 -4.03 0.46
CA LEU A 186 -18.47 -2.64 0.84
C LEU A 186 -19.97 -2.31 0.93
N ILE A 187 -20.78 -2.81 -0.02
CA ILE A 187 -22.21 -2.50 -0.08
C ILE A 187 -23.03 -3.47 0.80
N ARG A 188 -22.52 -4.67 1.06
CA ARG A 188 -23.17 -5.67 1.94
C ARG A 188 -24.57 -6.09 1.51
N HIS A 189 -24.90 -6.00 0.23
CA HIS A 189 -26.20 -6.36 -0.33
C HIS A 189 -26.43 -7.87 -0.44
N ALA A 190 -25.38 -8.68 -0.37
CA ALA A 190 -25.42 -10.13 -0.38
C ALA A 190 -24.22 -10.71 0.40
N GLN A 191 -24.31 -11.97 0.78
CA GLN A 191 -23.22 -12.65 1.47
C GLN A 191 -22.02 -12.85 0.57
N LEU A 192 -20.84 -12.63 1.12
CA LEU A 192 -19.56 -12.88 0.48
C LEU A 192 -19.08 -14.29 0.90
N THR A 193 -19.22 -15.28 0.00
CA THR A 193 -18.96 -16.70 0.26
C THR A 193 -17.85 -17.25 -0.65
N GLU A 194 -17.32 -18.41 -0.32
CA GLU A 194 -16.34 -19.13 -1.14
C GLU A 194 -16.95 -19.58 -2.47
N ASP A 195 -18.23 -20.02 -2.46
CA ASP A 195 -18.95 -20.36 -3.69
C ASP A 195 -19.06 -19.16 -4.63
N TYR A 196 -19.29 -17.94 -4.08
CA TYR A 196 -19.31 -16.74 -4.88
C TYR A 196 -17.94 -16.43 -5.51
N VAL A 197 -16.85 -16.64 -4.78
CA VAL A 197 -15.50 -16.51 -5.33
C VAL A 197 -15.26 -17.54 -6.43
N ALA A 198 -15.69 -18.79 -6.23
CA ALA A 198 -15.57 -19.82 -7.24
C ALA A 198 -16.37 -19.48 -8.51
N GLU A 199 -17.59 -18.97 -8.39
CA GLU A 199 -18.41 -18.51 -9.51
C GLU A 199 -17.76 -17.35 -10.28
N ILE A 200 -17.22 -16.33 -9.57
CA ILE A 200 -16.49 -15.23 -10.20
C ILE A 200 -15.30 -15.78 -11.00
N CYS A 201 -14.47 -16.60 -10.36
CA CYS A 201 -13.32 -17.22 -11.04
C CYS A 201 -13.76 -18.02 -12.28
N HIS A 202 -14.83 -18.82 -12.15
CA HIS A 202 -15.35 -19.61 -13.26
C HIS A 202 -15.83 -18.71 -14.40
N LEU A 203 -16.68 -17.73 -14.12
CA LEU A 203 -17.23 -16.83 -15.15
C LEU A 203 -16.14 -16.01 -15.83
N VAL A 204 -15.21 -15.46 -15.06
CA VAL A 204 -14.21 -14.52 -15.61
C VAL A 204 -13.09 -15.25 -16.30
N LEU A 205 -12.51 -16.28 -15.69
CA LEU A 205 -11.36 -17.00 -16.27
C LEU A 205 -11.79 -17.93 -17.42
N ASN A 206 -12.95 -18.59 -17.33
CA ASN A 206 -13.44 -19.43 -18.43
C ASN A 206 -14.07 -18.58 -19.55
N GLY A 207 -14.75 -17.49 -19.23
CA GLY A 207 -15.23 -16.53 -20.23
C GLY A 207 -14.09 -15.81 -20.97
N ALA A 208 -12.91 -15.72 -20.36
CA ALA A 208 -11.69 -15.23 -20.98
C ALA A 208 -11.03 -16.25 -21.89
N THR A 209 -11.41 -17.55 -21.82
CA THR A 209 -10.85 -18.60 -22.67
C THR A 209 -11.50 -18.65 -24.05
N LYS A 210 -10.68 -18.66 -25.08
CA LYS A 210 -10.83 -19.15 -26.47
C LYS A 210 -11.99 -18.72 -27.38
N ASN A 211 -13.15 -18.26 -26.93
CA ASN A 211 -14.28 -17.96 -27.83
C ASN A 211 -14.69 -16.48 -27.90
N GLY A 212 -14.02 -15.61 -27.19
CA GLY A 212 -14.27 -14.17 -27.24
C GLY A 212 -13.33 -13.48 -28.22
N SER A 213 -13.75 -13.33 -29.48
CA SER A 213 -13.21 -12.26 -30.32
C SER A 213 -13.49 -10.94 -29.64
N HIS A 214 -12.50 -10.41 -28.90
CA HIS A 214 -12.58 -9.06 -28.36
C HIS A 214 -12.65 -8.07 -29.52
N PRO A 215 -13.59 -7.13 -29.52
CA PRO A 215 -13.53 -6.03 -30.47
C PRO A 215 -12.19 -5.28 -30.27
N PRO A 216 -11.53 -4.87 -31.37
CA PRO A 216 -10.24 -4.18 -31.28
C PRO A 216 -10.39 -2.92 -30.40
N ARG A 217 -9.46 -2.72 -29.47
CA ARG A 217 -9.41 -1.50 -28.66
C ARG A 217 -9.41 -0.28 -29.56
N SER A 218 -10.41 0.59 -29.40
CA SER A 218 -10.41 1.91 -29.99
C SER A 218 -9.25 2.72 -29.39
N THR A 219 -8.17 2.84 -30.12
CA THR A 219 -7.05 3.73 -29.81
C THR A 219 -7.43 5.18 -30.16
N LYS A 220 -8.35 5.77 -29.41
CA LYS A 220 -8.55 7.21 -29.43
C LYS A 220 -8.03 7.83 -28.15
N ARG A 221 -6.74 7.93 -28.08
CA ARG A 221 -6.08 8.89 -27.21
C ARG A 221 -5.90 10.19 -27.98
N THR A 222 -6.92 11.01 -28.00
CA THR A 222 -6.80 12.38 -28.49
C THR A 222 -6.40 13.26 -27.32
N VAL A 223 -5.13 13.49 -27.19
CA VAL A 223 -4.60 14.66 -26.48
C VAL A 223 -4.76 15.83 -27.43
N GLY A 224 -5.85 16.56 -27.26
CA GLY A 224 -6.04 17.85 -27.94
C GLY A 224 -5.47 18.95 -27.09
N GLY A 225 -4.22 19.34 -27.36
CA GLY A 225 -3.74 20.67 -27.03
C GLY A 225 -4.42 21.66 -27.99
N GLY A 226 -5.05 22.67 -27.45
CA GLY A 226 -5.70 23.74 -28.24
C GLY A 226 -5.66 25.03 -27.47
N ASN A 227 -4.66 25.80 -27.83
CA ASN A 227 -4.33 27.15 -27.42
C ASN A 227 -5.40 28.16 -27.82
N GLY A 228 -5.71 29.06 -26.91
CA GLY A 228 -6.14 30.41 -26.91
C GLY A 228 -6.87 31.03 -28.11
N ARG A 229 -7.90 31.81 -27.78
CA ARG A 229 -7.97 33.26 -28.08
C ARG A 229 -9.35 33.82 -27.69
N ASN A 230 -9.26 34.84 -26.87
CA ASN A 230 -10.13 36.03 -26.77
C ASN A 230 -11.24 36.22 -27.82
N GLY A 231 -12.41 36.61 -27.36
CA GLY A 231 -13.44 37.23 -28.17
C GLY A 231 -14.65 37.73 -27.36
N LYS A 232 -14.64 39.00 -27.15
CA LYS A 232 -15.55 39.92 -26.45
C LYS A 232 -17.05 39.76 -26.73
N LEU A 233 -17.81 40.10 -25.67
CA LEU A 233 -19.03 40.94 -25.65
C LEU A 233 -20.23 40.60 -26.53
N GLY A 234 -21.39 40.59 -25.90
CA GLY A 234 -22.69 40.83 -26.49
C GLY A 234 -23.82 40.62 -25.48
N ALA A 235 -24.22 41.70 -24.81
CA ALA A 235 -25.45 41.79 -24.01
C ALA A 235 -26.70 41.84 -24.91
N ALA A 236 -27.81 41.33 -24.41
CA ALA A 236 -29.20 41.85 -24.49
C ALA A 236 -30.16 40.67 -24.19
N LEU A 237 -30.90 40.81 -23.11
CA LEU A 237 -32.31 41.21 -23.00
C LEU A 237 -33.28 40.40 -23.87
N THR A 238 -33.98 39.50 -23.31
CA THR A 238 -35.41 39.61 -22.88
C THR A 238 -35.77 38.39 -22.06
#